data_402798eb1217ab75806b6a0d6ed5bd32
#
_entry.id   402798eb1217ab75806b6a0d6ed5bd32
#
_cell.length_a   1.000
_cell.length_b   1.000
_cell.length_c   1.000
_cell.angle_alpha   90.00
_cell.angle_beta   90.00
_cell.angle_gamma   90.00
#
_symmetry.space_group_name_H-M   'P 1'
#
loop_
_entity.id
_entity.type
_entity.pdbx_description
1 polymer ?
#
loop_
_entity_poly.entity_id
_entity_poly.type
_entity_poly.pdbx_seq_one_letter_code
_entity_poly.pdbx_strand_id
1 'polypeptide(L)'
;TDWSVIAEWVRATQRCATIARKTAETDIHVEVDLDGHGTTQISTGLHFFDHMLAQLPHHAGVSLLCICKGDLEVDEHHTMEDVAIAVGEALRQALGDKRGIERYGFVLPMDECDALVTLDFGGRIDFQWNVSFTREYVGDTPTEMFKHVFQSLASAMQCNLHIEARGENNHHLIEAVFKAFARALRQAIRRNVFSYELPSSKGLL
;
A
#
# COMPACT_ATOMS: atom_id res chain seq x y z
N THR A 1 -29.45 25.36 3.69
CA THR A 1 -28.15 24.65 3.53
C THR A 1 -27.34 25.44 2.52
N ASP A 2 -26.17 25.96 2.93
CA ASP A 2 -25.31 26.75 2.06
C ASP A 2 -24.52 25.79 1.18
N TRP A 3 -24.66 25.91 -0.12
CA TRP A 3 -23.94 25.08 -1.09
C TRP A 3 -22.41 25.28 -1.03
N SER A 4 -21.96 26.45 -0.57
CA SER A 4 -20.52 26.71 -0.36
C SER A 4 -19.95 25.83 0.74
N VAL A 5 -20.68 25.62 1.83
CA VAL A 5 -20.29 24.72 2.93
C VAL A 5 -20.22 23.27 2.47
N ILE A 6 -21.18 22.83 1.63
CA ILE A 6 -21.17 21.48 1.06
C ILE A 6 -19.99 21.30 0.11
N ALA A 7 -19.74 22.30 -0.76
CA ALA A 7 -18.61 22.26 -1.68
C ALA A 7 -17.26 22.29 -0.95
N GLU A 8 -17.14 23.05 0.14
CA GLU A 8 -15.96 23.10 0.99
C GLU A 8 -15.75 21.78 1.73
N TRP A 9 -16.84 21.19 2.23
CA TRP A 9 -16.80 19.86 2.84
C TRP A 9 -16.38 18.78 1.84
N VAL A 10 -16.94 18.77 0.62
CA VAL A 10 -16.55 17.83 -0.45
C VAL A 10 -15.08 17.99 -0.84
N ARG A 11 -14.57 19.22 -0.94
CA ARG A 11 -13.14 19.47 -1.22
C ARG A 11 -12.23 19.03 -0.08
N ALA A 12 -12.60 19.33 1.16
CA ALA A 12 -11.85 18.91 2.35
C ALA A 12 -11.84 17.39 2.54
N THR A 13 -12.67 16.66 1.80
CA THR A 13 -12.79 15.21 1.90
C THR A 13 -12.07 14.44 0.79
N GLN A 14 -11.41 15.11 -0.16
CA GLN A 14 -10.58 14.42 -1.16
C GLN A 14 -9.39 13.74 -0.50
N ARG A 15 -9.29 12.43 -0.72
CA ARG A 15 -8.22 11.58 -0.18
C ARG A 15 -7.26 11.17 -1.28
N CYS A 16 -6.63 12.19 -1.87
CA CYS A 16 -5.68 12.04 -2.97
C CYS A 16 -4.31 12.57 -2.58
N ALA A 17 -3.27 11.99 -3.15
CA ALA A 17 -1.91 12.48 -3.02
C ALA A 17 -1.09 12.19 -4.27
N THR A 18 -0.11 13.05 -4.53
CA THR A 18 0.86 12.88 -5.60
C THR A 18 2.27 12.97 -5.00
N ILE A 19 3.10 11.99 -5.28
CA ILE A 19 4.52 11.95 -4.91
C ILE A 19 5.36 11.92 -6.18
N ALA A 20 6.33 12.81 -6.24
CA ALA A 20 7.43 12.75 -7.19
C ALA A 20 8.73 12.52 -6.41
N ARG A 21 9.38 11.39 -6.63
CA ARG A 21 10.64 11.03 -5.98
C ARG A 21 11.71 10.82 -7.03
N LYS A 22 12.82 11.54 -6.89
CA LYS A 22 13.96 11.42 -7.78
C LYS A 22 15.25 11.27 -6.99
N THR A 23 15.98 10.22 -7.30
CA THR A 23 17.31 9.93 -6.78
C THR A 23 18.32 9.88 -7.93
N ALA A 24 19.54 9.42 -7.68
CA ALA A 24 20.50 9.11 -8.75
C ALA A 24 20.12 7.82 -9.50
N GLU A 25 19.35 6.92 -8.84
CA GLU A 25 19.04 5.57 -9.29
C GLU A 25 17.62 5.45 -9.84
N THR A 26 16.69 6.29 -9.37
CA THR A 26 15.27 6.19 -9.72
C THR A 26 14.62 7.53 -10.02
N ASP A 27 13.62 7.54 -10.91
CA ASP A 27 12.74 8.68 -11.19
C ASP A 27 11.30 8.16 -11.14
N ILE A 28 10.55 8.55 -10.09
CA ILE A 28 9.27 7.94 -9.73
C ILE A 28 8.18 8.99 -9.63
N HIS A 29 7.03 8.68 -10.21
CA HIS A 29 5.80 9.44 -10.08
C HIS A 29 4.68 8.53 -9.60
N VAL A 30 4.06 8.87 -8.46
CA VAL A 30 2.95 8.15 -7.86
C VAL A 30 1.77 9.07 -7.62
N GLU A 31 0.59 8.67 -8.04
CA GLU A 31 -0.68 9.29 -7.66
C GLU A 31 -1.58 8.24 -7.00
N VAL A 32 -2.17 8.58 -5.87
CA VAL A 32 -3.11 7.75 -5.14
C VAL A 32 -4.41 8.50 -4.94
N ASP A 33 -5.53 7.82 -5.17
CA ASP A 33 -6.87 8.24 -4.75
C ASP A 33 -7.52 7.11 -3.96
N LEU A 34 -7.73 7.33 -2.65
CA LEU A 34 -8.27 6.31 -1.75
C LEU A 34 -9.76 6.03 -1.96
N ASP A 35 -10.47 6.88 -2.70
CA ASP A 35 -11.87 6.71 -3.05
C ASP A 35 -12.08 6.10 -4.46
N GLY A 36 -10.98 5.82 -5.18
CA GLY A 36 -10.98 5.04 -6.43
C GLY A 36 -11.46 5.80 -7.67
N HIS A 37 -11.41 7.13 -7.67
CA HIS A 37 -11.87 7.96 -8.80
C HIS A 37 -10.74 8.39 -9.74
N GLY A 38 -9.48 8.08 -9.42
CA GLY A 38 -8.30 8.44 -10.20
C GLY A 38 -7.95 7.43 -11.29
N THR A 39 -6.83 7.68 -11.96
CA THR A 39 -6.26 6.77 -12.96
C THR A 39 -5.52 5.62 -12.27
N THR A 40 -5.61 4.42 -12.85
CA THR A 40 -4.81 3.27 -12.44
C THR A 40 -3.90 2.86 -13.60
N GLN A 41 -2.60 2.97 -13.37
CA GLN A 41 -1.56 2.53 -14.29
C GLN A 41 -0.29 2.23 -13.50
N ILE A 42 0.36 1.10 -13.75
CA ILE A 42 1.58 0.69 -13.07
C ILE A 42 2.62 0.30 -14.10
N SER A 43 3.81 0.85 -13.97
CA SER A 43 4.95 0.57 -14.85
C SER A 43 6.24 0.86 -14.09
N THR A 44 6.88 -0.17 -13.56
CA THR A 44 8.17 -0.08 -12.87
C THR A 44 9.33 -0.65 -13.70
N GLY A 45 9.00 -1.37 -14.78
CA GLY A 45 9.96 -2.13 -15.58
C GLY A 45 10.14 -3.57 -15.10
N LEU A 46 9.58 -3.95 -13.95
CA LEU A 46 9.56 -5.30 -13.41
C LEU A 46 8.15 -5.87 -13.54
N HIS A 47 7.93 -6.77 -14.48
CA HIS A 47 6.58 -7.24 -14.84
C HIS A 47 5.86 -7.96 -13.71
N PHE A 48 6.60 -8.79 -12.95
CA PHE A 48 5.99 -9.48 -11.81
C PHE A 48 5.67 -8.50 -10.67
N PHE A 49 6.53 -7.54 -10.40
CA PHE A 49 6.27 -6.50 -9.41
C PHE A 49 5.09 -5.61 -9.81
N ASP A 50 4.99 -5.22 -11.08
CA ASP A 50 3.84 -4.49 -11.63
C ASP A 50 2.53 -5.26 -11.40
N HIS A 51 2.53 -6.58 -11.66
CA HIS A 51 1.39 -7.44 -11.39
C HIS A 51 1.03 -7.50 -9.90
N MET A 52 2.03 -7.54 -9.03
CA MET A 52 1.81 -7.52 -7.57
C MET A 52 1.26 -6.18 -7.09
N LEU A 53 1.81 -5.06 -7.54
CA LEU A 53 1.29 -3.73 -7.21
C LEU A 53 -0.14 -3.52 -7.71
N ALA A 54 -0.52 -4.12 -8.85
CA ALA A 54 -1.87 -4.07 -9.39
C ALA A 54 -2.93 -4.73 -8.48
N GLN A 55 -2.52 -5.56 -7.52
CA GLN A 55 -3.43 -6.11 -6.52
C GLN A 55 -3.99 -5.01 -5.59
N LEU A 56 -3.24 -3.90 -5.38
CA LEU A 56 -3.68 -2.81 -4.52
C LEU A 56 -4.94 -2.13 -5.07
N PRO A 57 -4.95 -1.50 -6.26
CA PRO A 57 -6.15 -0.89 -6.79
C PRO A 57 -7.30 -1.89 -6.94
N HIS A 58 -7.01 -3.11 -7.38
CA HIS A 58 -8.03 -4.11 -7.63
C HIS A 58 -8.76 -4.56 -6.36
N HIS A 59 -8.04 -4.80 -5.27
CA HIS A 59 -8.60 -5.35 -4.03
C HIS A 59 -8.85 -4.32 -2.94
N ALA A 60 -8.08 -3.22 -2.88
CA ALA A 60 -8.34 -2.14 -1.94
C ALA A 60 -9.43 -1.17 -2.43
N GLY A 61 -9.71 -1.12 -3.73
CA GLY A 61 -10.68 -0.18 -4.30
C GLY A 61 -10.16 1.26 -4.32
N VAL A 62 -8.84 1.42 -4.39
CA VAL A 62 -8.15 2.71 -4.58
C VAL A 62 -7.76 2.88 -6.04
N SER A 63 -7.42 4.08 -6.47
CA SER A 63 -6.70 4.27 -7.74
C SER A 63 -5.21 4.46 -7.46
N LEU A 64 -4.37 3.87 -8.30
CA LEU A 64 -2.91 3.94 -8.19
C LEU A 64 -2.29 4.16 -9.57
N LEU A 65 -1.74 5.34 -9.80
CA LEU A 65 -0.78 5.58 -10.87
C LEU A 65 0.62 5.44 -10.27
N CYS A 66 1.46 4.58 -10.83
CA CYS A 66 2.84 4.38 -10.40
C CYS A 66 3.73 4.17 -11.62
N ILE A 67 4.55 5.18 -11.93
CA ILE A 67 5.50 5.13 -13.04
C ILE A 67 6.90 5.29 -12.44
N CYS A 68 7.77 4.34 -12.71
CA CYS A 68 9.16 4.37 -12.28
C CYS A 68 10.10 4.15 -13.47
N LYS A 69 11.20 4.89 -13.48
CA LYS A 69 12.38 4.62 -14.30
C LYS A 69 13.54 4.40 -13.35
N GLY A 70 13.91 3.17 -13.13
CA GLY A 70 15.02 2.77 -12.28
C GLY A 70 16.22 2.25 -13.08
N ASP A 71 17.33 2.08 -12.40
CA ASP A 71 18.60 1.57 -12.91
C ASP A 71 18.64 0.03 -12.94
N LEU A 72 17.64 -0.58 -13.57
CA LEU A 72 17.47 -2.04 -13.65
C LEU A 72 18.64 -2.79 -14.29
N GLU A 73 19.57 -2.09 -14.94
CA GLU A 73 20.83 -2.63 -15.39
C GLU A 73 21.80 -2.94 -14.24
N VAL A 74 21.57 -2.36 -13.05
CA VAL A 74 22.30 -2.69 -11.82
C VAL A 74 21.65 -3.88 -11.15
N ASP A 75 20.45 -3.68 -10.62
CA ASP A 75 19.53 -4.70 -10.15
C ASP A 75 18.11 -4.11 -9.92
N GLU A 76 17.19 -4.87 -9.34
CA GLU A 76 15.82 -4.45 -9.03
C GLU A 76 15.67 -3.75 -7.68
N HIS A 77 16.68 -3.77 -6.82
CA HIS A 77 16.59 -3.33 -5.41
C HIS A 77 16.13 -1.88 -5.28
N HIS A 78 16.87 -0.95 -5.91
CA HIS A 78 16.57 0.48 -5.83
C HIS A 78 15.15 0.79 -6.34
N THR A 79 14.76 0.15 -7.45
CA THR A 79 13.43 0.31 -8.04
C THR A 79 12.33 -0.15 -7.08
N MET A 80 12.45 -1.34 -6.51
CA MET A 80 11.42 -1.92 -5.65
C MET A 80 11.31 -1.18 -4.33
N GLU A 81 12.41 -0.83 -3.71
CA GLU A 81 12.44 -0.10 -2.44
C GLU A 81 11.89 1.33 -2.60
N ASP A 82 12.41 2.08 -3.56
CA ASP A 82 11.99 3.47 -3.79
C ASP A 82 10.53 3.59 -4.22
N VAL A 83 10.02 2.65 -5.03
CA VAL A 83 8.60 2.55 -5.37
C VAL A 83 7.77 2.29 -4.10
N ALA A 84 8.18 1.37 -3.23
CA ALA A 84 7.48 1.08 -1.98
C ALA A 84 7.42 2.31 -1.06
N ILE A 85 8.52 3.05 -0.95
CA ILE A 85 8.59 4.31 -0.20
C ILE A 85 7.62 5.33 -0.80
N ALA A 86 7.65 5.56 -2.11
CA ALA A 86 6.81 6.56 -2.78
C ALA A 86 5.32 6.23 -2.67
N VAL A 87 4.93 4.95 -2.84
CA VAL A 87 3.55 4.48 -2.64
C VAL A 87 3.11 4.63 -1.19
N GLY A 88 3.97 4.27 -0.23
CA GLY A 88 3.68 4.42 1.20
C GLY A 88 3.49 5.88 1.61
N GLU A 89 4.34 6.79 1.12
CA GLU A 89 4.20 8.24 1.35
C GLU A 89 2.90 8.79 0.74
N ALA A 90 2.55 8.37 -0.48
CA ALA A 90 1.32 8.77 -1.14
C ALA A 90 0.08 8.31 -0.35
N LEU A 91 0.05 7.05 0.11
CA LEU A 91 -1.01 6.52 0.96
C LEU A 91 -1.12 7.30 2.27
N ARG A 92 0.00 7.59 2.94
CA ARG A 92 0.05 8.37 4.18
C ARG A 92 -0.48 9.79 3.98
N GLN A 93 -0.06 10.47 2.91
CA GLN A 93 -0.54 11.82 2.61
C GLN A 93 -2.03 11.84 2.27
N ALA A 94 -2.50 10.88 1.48
CA ALA A 94 -3.91 10.77 1.12
C ALA A 94 -4.82 10.47 2.33
N LEU A 95 -4.32 9.76 3.35
CA LEU A 95 -5.02 9.52 4.63
C LEU A 95 -5.21 10.80 5.47
N GLY A 96 -4.36 11.79 5.28
CA GLY A 96 -4.43 13.06 5.99
C GLY A 96 -4.39 12.90 7.52
N ASP A 97 -5.34 13.51 8.20
CA ASP A 97 -5.45 13.51 9.67
C ASP A 97 -6.07 12.21 10.25
N LYS A 98 -6.40 11.26 9.38
CA LYS A 98 -6.96 9.94 9.73
C LYS A 98 -8.31 9.96 10.45
N ARG A 99 -9.06 11.09 10.37
CA ARG A 99 -10.38 11.19 11.00
C ARG A 99 -11.42 10.36 10.24
N GLY A 100 -12.27 9.69 10.99
CA GLY A 100 -13.38 8.90 10.47
C GLY A 100 -12.98 7.60 9.78
N ILE A 101 -11.69 7.20 9.78
CA ILE A 101 -11.27 5.91 9.23
C ILE A 101 -11.50 4.77 10.22
N GLU A 102 -11.58 3.53 9.73
CA GLU A 102 -11.68 2.33 10.58
C GLU A 102 -10.34 2.00 11.26
N ARG A 103 -9.22 2.50 10.74
CA ARG A 103 -7.85 2.36 11.26
C ARG A 103 -7.24 0.97 11.12
N TYR A 104 -8.01 -0.10 11.32
CA TYR A 104 -7.51 -1.48 11.38
C TYR A 104 -8.00 -2.35 10.23
N GLY A 105 -7.23 -3.41 9.86
CA GLY A 105 -7.63 -4.37 8.85
C GLY A 105 -6.85 -5.70 8.90
N PHE A 106 -7.41 -6.78 8.28
CA PHE A 106 -6.87 -8.16 8.30
C PHE A 106 -7.52 -9.13 7.26
N VAL A 107 -6.87 -10.15 6.93
CA VAL A 107 -6.91 -11.57 6.44
C VAL A 107 -7.61 -12.02 5.16
N LEU A 108 -6.98 -13.05 4.44
CA LEU A 108 -7.52 -13.66 3.22
C LEU A 108 -6.82 -14.98 2.82
N PRO A 109 -7.53 -16.07 2.35
CA PRO A 109 -6.94 -17.23 1.68
C PRO A 109 -6.78 -17.02 0.16
N MET A 110 -5.87 -17.75 -0.46
CA MET A 110 -5.69 -17.86 -1.91
C MET A 110 -5.24 -19.27 -2.30
N ASP A 111 -6.14 -20.07 -2.90
CA ASP A 111 -5.93 -21.47 -3.24
C ASP A 111 -5.35 -22.26 -2.04
N GLU A 112 -4.18 -22.89 -2.20
CA GLU A 112 -3.47 -23.60 -1.13
C GLU A 112 -2.69 -22.68 -0.18
N CYS A 113 -2.67 -21.37 -0.46
CA CYS A 113 -2.00 -20.37 0.36
C CYS A 113 -2.99 -19.63 1.25
N ASP A 114 -2.56 -19.26 2.44
CA ASP A 114 -3.26 -18.30 3.28
C ASP A 114 -2.31 -17.18 3.71
N ALA A 115 -2.84 -15.96 3.83
CA ALA A 115 -2.10 -14.81 4.31
C ALA A 115 -2.89 -14.06 5.38
N LEU A 116 -2.24 -13.84 6.52
CA LEU A 116 -2.69 -12.97 7.60
C LEU A 116 -1.91 -11.65 7.50
N VAL A 117 -2.62 -10.57 7.23
CA VAL A 117 -2.05 -9.22 7.28
C VAL A 117 -2.83 -8.41 8.30
N THR A 118 -2.14 -7.89 9.30
CA THR A 118 -2.73 -6.97 10.29
C THR A 118 -2.11 -5.59 10.12
N LEU A 119 -2.96 -4.56 10.10
CA LEU A 119 -2.59 -3.19 9.81
C LEU A 119 -3.21 -2.25 10.87
N ASP A 120 -2.40 -1.33 11.42
CA ASP A 120 -2.85 -0.25 12.31
C ASP A 120 -2.16 1.08 11.93
N PHE A 121 -2.95 2.07 11.53
CA PHE A 121 -2.48 3.44 11.26
C PHE A 121 -2.25 4.25 12.54
N GLY A 122 -1.70 3.65 13.59
CA GLY A 122 -1.42 4.26 14.88
C GLY A 122 -0.28 5.28 14.92
N GLY A 123 0.37 5.58 13.80
CA GLY A 123 1.46 6.55 13.69
C GLY A 123 2.83 6.06 14.20
N ARG A 124 2.89 4.89 14.83
CA ARG A 124 4.14 4.23 15.24
C ARG A 124 4.45 3.12 14.26
N ILE A 125 5.73 2.96 13.92
CA ILE A 125 6.19 1.95 12.98
C ILE A 125 6.51 0.67 13.76
N ASP A 126 5.87 -0.45 13.37
CA ASP A 126 6.30 -1.79 13.72
C ASP A 126 6.07 -2.71 12.52
N PHE A 127 7.08 -3.49 12.16
CA PHE A 127 7.02 -4.38 11.01
C PHE A 127 7.43 -5.80 11.42
N GLN A 128 6.52 -6.75 11.15
CA GLN A 128 6.78 -8.17 11.39
C GLN A 128 6.53 -8.96 10.11
N TRP A 129 7.46 -9.87 9.79
CA TRP A 129 7.42 -10.69 8.60
C TRP A 129 7.68 -12.15 8.94
N ASN A 130 6.69 -12.98 8.70
CA ASN A 130 6.74 -14.43 8.89
C ASN A 130 6.27 -15.13 7.61
N VAL A 131 7.04 -14.95 6.53
CA VAL A 131 6.82 -15.61 5.24
C VAL A 131 8.14 -16.20 4.80
N SER A 132 8.12 -17.45 4.34
CA SER A 132 9.30 -18.14 3.83
C SER A 132 9.09 -18.55 2.39
N PHE A 133 10.09 -18.32 1.56
CA PHE A 133 10.11 -18.71 0.15
C PHE A 133 11.09 -19.87 -0.07
N THR A 134 10.73 -20.76 -1.00
CA THR A 134 11.57 -21.90 -1.40
C THR A 134 12.29 -21.65 -2.73
N ARG A 135 11.93 -20.60 -3.44
CA ARG A 135 12.53 -20.17 -4.71
C ARG A 135 13.21 -18.81 -4.51
N GLU A 136 14.35 -18.64 -5.15
CA GLU A 136 15.09 -17.38 -5.15
C GLU A 136 14.35 -16.30 -5.97
N TYR A 137 13.74 -16.69 -7.09
CA TYR A 137 13.02 -15.79 -7.98
C TYR A 137 11.59 -16.28 -8.27
N VAL A 138 10.68 -15.34 -8.45
CA VAL A 138 9.37 -15.54 -9.08
C VAL A 138 9.21 -14.50 -10.20
N GLY A 139 9.04 -14.96 -11.43
CA GLY A 139 9.12 -14.08 -12.60
C GLY A 139 10.53 -13.47 -12.71
N ASP A 140 10.57 -12.17 -12.84
CA ASP A 140 11.77 -11.32 -12.91
C ASP A 140 12.15 -10.70 -11.55
N THR A 141 11.56 -11.18 -10.46
CA THR A 141 11.65 -10.54 -9.14
C THR A 141 12.22 -11.51 -8.09
N PRO A 142 13.31 -11.15 -7.37
CA PRO A 142 13.84 -11.96 -6.28
C PRO A 142 12.88 -11.93 -5.08
N THR A 143 12.70 -13.10 -4.47
CA THR A 143 11.73 -13.26 -3.38
C THR A 143 12.11 -12.54 -2.09
N GLU A 144 13.41 -12.36 -1.85
CA GLU A 144 13.90 -11.60 -0.69
C GLU A 144 13.42 -10.13 -0.68
N MET A 145 13.23 -9.55 -1.86
CA MET A 145 12.80 -8.16 -2.00
C MET A 145 11.40 -7.89 -1.45
N PHE A 146 10.51 -8.87 -1.40
CA PHE A 146 9.16 -8.65 -0.87
C PHE A 146 9.13 -8.25 0.60
N LYS A 147 10.03 -8.79 1.41
CA LYS A 147 10.20 -8.32 2.80
C LYS A 147 10.62 -6.85 2.84
N HIS A 148 11.60 -6.45 2.02
CA HIS A 148 12.07 -5.05 1.93
C HIS A 148 10.97 -4.12 1.45
N VAL A 149 10.22 -4.50 0.41
CA VAL A 149 9.07 -3.74 -0.10
C VAL A 149 8.06 -3.43 1.01
N PHE A 150 7.60 -4.45 1.75
CA PHE A 150 6.61 -4.25 2.81
C PHE A 150 7.18 -3.50 4.03
N GLN A 151 8.46 -3.67 4.33
CA GLN A 151 9.14 -2.90 5.39
C GLN A 151 9.23 -1.41 5.03
N SER A 152 9.64 -1.08 3.81
CA SER A 152 9.72 0.29 3.30
C SER A 152 8.35 0.93 3.21
N LEU A 153 7.35 0.18 2.73
CA LEU A 153 5.95 0.60 2.68
C LEU A 153 5.41 0.91 4.09
N ALA A 154 5.61 0.02 5.07
CA ALA A 154 5.16 0.23 6.45
C ALA A 154 5.81 1.44 7.10
N SER A 155 7.11 1.64 6.84
CA SER A 155 7.88 2.80 7.32
C SER A 155 7.35 4.11 6.73
N ALA A 156 7.13 4.15 5.41
CA ALA A 156 6.63 5.32 4.70
C ALA A 156 5.18 5.66 5.08
N MET A 157 4.33 4.65 5.28
CA MET A 157 2.94 4.81 5.76
C MET A 157 2.85 5.18 7.24
N GLN A 158 3.92 5.01 8.02
CA GLN A 158 3.94 5.18 9.48
C GLN A 158 2.86 4.34 10.17
N CYS A 159 2.88 3.03 9.94
CA CYS A 159 1.90 2.09 10.48
C CYS A 159 2.57 0.88 11.14
N ASN A 160 1.78 0.15 11.94
CA ASN A 160 2.14 -1.23 12.28
C ASN A 160 1.65 -2.12 11.14
N LEU A 161 2.51 -3.01 10.67
CA LEU A 161 2.21 -3.97 9.60
C LEU A 161 2.83 -5.32 9.95
N HIS A 162 1.98 -6.31 10.26
CA HIS A 162 2.44 -7.66 10.53
C HIS A 162 1.89 -8.58 9.44
N ILE A 163 2.78 -9.40 8.87
CA ILE A 163 2.48 -10.29 7.75
C ILE A 163 2.93 -11.71 8.11
N GLU A 164 2.00 -12.63 8.04
CA GLU A 164 2.25 -14.07 8.10
C GLU A 164 1.59 -14.72 6.90
N ALA A 165 2.30 -15.64 6.21
CA ALA A 165 1.70 -16.40 5.11
C ALA A 165 2.29 -17.79 5.02
N ARG A 166 1.46 -18.75 4.57
CA ARG A 166 1.77 -20.17 4.39
C ARG A 166 1.25 -20.65 3.06
N GLY A 167 1.97 -21.57 2.43
CA GLY A 167 1.61 -22.17 1.16
C GLY A 167 2.82 -22.81 0.49
N GLU A 168 2.59 -23.53 -0.61
CA GLU A 168 3.63 -24.26 -1.32
C GLU A 168 4.12 -23.52 -2.57
N ASN A 169 3.22 -22.86 -3.30
CA ASN A 169 3.55 -22.12 -4.51
C ASN A 169 3.97 -20.69 -4.18
N ASN A 170 5.23 -20.33 -4.47
CA ASN A 170 5.75 -19.00 -4.12
C ASN A 170 5.03 -17.86 -4.85
N HIS A 171 4.55 -18.06 -6.07
CA HIS A 171 3.73 -17.08 -6.77
C HIS A 171 2.41 -16.82 -6.01
N HIS A 172 1.66 -17.89 -5.71
CA HIS A 172 0.41 -17.80 -4.95
C HIS A 172 0.64 -17.19 -3.56
N LEU A 173 1.74 -17.53 -2.91
CA LEU A 173 2.11 -17.01 -1.60
C LEU A 173 2.34 -15.49 -1.62
N ILE A 174 3.10 -14.99 -2.60
CA ILE A 174 3.34 -13.55 -2.77
C ILE A 174 2.03 -12.84 -3.11
N GLU A 175 1.29 -13.36 -4.06
CA GLU A 175 0.01 -12.80 -4.48
C GLU A 175 -1.02 -12.79 -3.34
N ALA A 176 -1.08 -13.83 -2.51
CA ALA A 176 -1.90 -13.87 -1.30
C ALA A 176 -1.54 -12.75 -0.34
N VAL A 177 -0.25 -12.49 -0.12
CA VAL A 177 0.22 -11.38 0.73
C VAL A 177 -0.24 -10.03 0.18
N PHE A 178 -0.06 -9.76 -1.12
CA PHE A 178 -0.50 -8.49 -1.73
C PHE A 178 -2.01 -8.31 -1.70
N LYS A 179 -2.79 -9.36 -1.97
CA LYS A 179 -4.25 -9.34 -1.87
C LYS A 179 -4.71 -9.12 -0.43
N ALA A 180 -4.11 -9.81 0.54
CA ALA A 180 -4.44 -9.66 1.96
C ALA A 180 -4.10 -8.26 2.45
N PHE A 181 -2.93 -7.71 2.08
CA PHE A 181 -2.57 -6.32 2.36
C PHE A 181 -3.58 -5.34 1.75
N ALA A 182 -3.93 -5.51 0.47
CA ALA A 182 -4.91 -4.64 -0.19
C ALA A 182 -6.29 -4.68 0.50
N ARG A 183 -6.74 -5.84 0.95
CA ARG A 183 -8.02 -5.99 1.68
C ARG A 183 -7.94 -5.41 3.09
N ALA A 184 -6.82 -5.60 3.80
CA ALA A 184 -6.57 -4.96 5.08
C ALA A 184 -6.55 -3.43 4.95
N LEU A 185 -5.86 -2.93 3.91
CA LEU A 185 -5.82 -1.50 3.58
C LEU A 185 -7.23 -0.96 3.31
N ARG A 186 -8.01 -1.64 2.44
CA ARG A 186 -9.41 -1.25 2.15
C ARG A 186 -10.25 -1.10 3.41
N GLN A 187 -10.12 -2.02 4.34
CA GLN A 187 -10.85 -1.96 5.60
C GLN A 187 -10.36 -0.78 6.46
N ALA A 188 -9.04 -0.66 6.64
CA ALA A 188 -8.44 0.35 7.49
C ALA A 188 -8.72 1.79 7.02
N ILE A 189 -8.73 2.03 5.70
CA ILE A 189 -8.99 3.35 5.10
C ILE A 189 -10.47 3.67 4.93
N ARG A 190 -11.36 2.70 5.18
CA ARG A 190 -12.80 2.92 5.08
C ARG A 190 -13.22 4.04 6.01
N ARG A 191 -13.94 5.03 5.48
CA ARG A 191 -14.37 6.21 6.22
C ARG A 191 -15.86 6.17 6.52
N ASN A 192 -16.21 6.48 7.77
CA ASN A 192 -17.59 6.75 8.14
C ASN A 192 -17.87 8.25 7.97
N VAL A 193 -18.65 8.61 6.96
CA VAL A 193 -19.00 10.02 6.67
C VAL A 193 -19.92 10.64 7.71
N PHE A 194 -20.53 9.85 8.59
CA PHE A 194 -21.41 10.30 9.66
C PHE A 194 -20.72 10.42 11.03
N SER A 195 -19.48 9.95 11.15
CA SER A 195 -18.68 10.03 12.36
C SER A 195 -17.26 10.45 12.00
N TYR A 196 -16.97 11.74 12.19
CA TYR A 196 -15.65 12.33 11.87
C TYR A 196 -14.78 12.39 13.12
N GLU A 197 -14.82 11.32 13.91
CA GLU A 197 -14.01 11.21 15.12
C GLU A 197 -12.61 10.63 14.80
N LEU A 198 -11.62 11.05 15.59
CA LEU A 198 -10.31 10.42 15.54
C LEU A 198 -10.41 9.04 16.22
N PRO A 199 -10.05 7.93 15.54
CA PRO A 199 -10.16 6.58 16.11
C PRO A 199 -9.03 6.32 17.13
N SER A 200 -8.97 7.14 18.18
CA SER A 200 -7.97 7.09 19.24
C SER A 200 -8.52 7.62 20.55
N SER A 201 -8.46 6.81 21.62
CA SER A 201 -8.79 7.23 22.97
C SER A 201 -7.83 8.28 23.54
N LYS A 202 -6.64 8.43 22.91
CA LYS A 202 -5.62 9.42 23.33
C LYS A 202 -5.80 10.78 22.65
N GLY A 203 -6.72 10.90 21.68
CA GLY A 203 -6.95 12.12 20.92
C GLY A 203 -5.86 12.49 19.91
N LEU A 204 -4.92 11.57 19.64
CA LEU A 204 -3.85 11.70 18.63
C LEU A 204 -3.52 10.34 18.01
N LEU A 205 -2.99 10.36 16.77
CA LEU A 205 -2.47 9.22 16.01
C LEU A 205 -1.15 9.59 15.33
#